data_7c78127bec0717744702e0cde5c8fe89
#
_entry.id   7c78127bec0717744702e0cde5c8fe89
#
_cell.length_a   1.000
_cell.length_b   1.000
_cell.length_c   1.000
_cell.angle_alpha   90.00
_cell.angle_beta   90.00
_cell.angle_gamma   90.00
#
_symmetry.space_group_name_H-M   'P 1'
#
loop_
_entity.id
_entity.type
_entity.pdbx_description
1 polymer ?
#
loop_
_entity_poly.entity_id
_entity_poly.type
_entity_poly.pdbx_seq_one_letter_code
_entity_poly.pdbx_strand_id
1 'polypeptide(L)'
;EDNEVMLIYNKKLSVSPLTTHIPLSQVSKKINKLEIIKKVKIINNFYKKIFNKNPNIAVLGLNPHNFSETKKFEEKEIILPAIKTIKKTGIKIIGPMPPDTSFMLIKRYKLDVILGMYHDQVLTPFKALFEYDAINITLGLPYIRTSPDHGVAENIIGKNVANPMSLIES
;
A
#
# COMPACT_ATOMS: atom_id res chain seq x y z
N GLU A 1 16.53 11.63 -1.00
CA GLU A 1 16.31 10.37 -0.24
C GLU A 1 14.86 10.14 0.25
N ASP A 2 13.93 11.08 0.10
CA ASP A 2 12.56 10.96 0.67
C ASP A 2 11.49 10.52 -0.35
N ASN A 3 11.87 9.88 -1.46
CA ASN A 3 10.93 9.51 -2.52
C ASN A 3 10.57 8.02 -2.57
N GLU A 4 11.11 7.23 -1.66
CA GLU A 4 10.92 5.79 -1.69
C GLU A 4 9.50 5.39 -1.31
N VAL A 5 8.93 4.49 -2.11
CA VAL A 5 7.61 3.91 -1.87
C VAL A 5 7.72 2.39 -1.93
N MET A 6 7.41 1.75 -0.82
CA MET A 6 7.28 0.31 -0.75
C MET A 6 5.98 -0.11 -1.45
N LEU A 7 6.08 -0.94 -2.46
CA LEU A 7 4.96 -1.58 -3.13
C LEU A 7 5.12 -3.09 -3.05
N ILE A 8 4.23 -3.76 -2.36
CA ILE A 8 4.11 -5.21 -2.42
C ILE A 8 3.21 -5.53 -3.58
N TYR A 9 3.80 -6.09 -4.61
CA TYR A 9 3.15 -6.35 -5.90
C TYR A 9 2.75 -7.82 -6.04
N ASN A 10 1.51 -8.02 -6.43
CA ASN A 10 0.97 -9.26 -6.95
C ASN A 10 0.13 -8.95 -8.19
N LYS A 11 0.03 -9.87 -9.14
CA LYS A 11 -0.73 -9.71 -10.40
C LYS A 11 -2.21 -9.39 -10.19
N LYS A 12 -2.79 -9.75 -9.03
CA LYS A 12 -4.21 -9.53 -8.70
C LYS A 12 -4.47 -8.27 -7.90
N LEU A 13 -3.52 -7.89 -7.03
CA LEU A 13 -3.62 -6.73 -6.15
C LEU A 13 -2.22 -6.34 -5.70
N SER A 14 -1.95 -5.05 -5.60
CA SER A 14 -0.78 -4.55 -4.88
C SER A 14 -1.19 -3.80 -3.62
N VAL A 15 -0.31 -3.76 -2.65
CA VAL A 15 -0.50 -2.94 -1.45
C VAL A 15 0.71 -2.07 -1.17
N SER A 16 0.47 -0.91 -0.59
CA SER A 16 1.53 0.02 -0.20
C SER A 16 1.18 0.64 1.15
N PRO A 17 2.04 0.56 2.16
CA PRO A 17 1.86 1.31 3.40
C PRO A 17 2.38 2.74 3.25
N LEU A 18 1.65 3.71 3.81
CA LEU A 18 2.09 5.09 3.90
C LEU A 18 3.27 5.24 4.86
N THR A 19 3.19 4.61 6.02
CA THR A 19 4.28 4.50 6.98
C THR A 19 4.73 3.04 7.06
N THR A 20 6.05 2.82 7.10
CA THR A 20 6.64 1.48 7.09
C THR A 20 7.13 1.09 8.50
N HIS A 21 8.42 0.99 8.74
CA HIS A 21 9.02 0.43 9.94
C HIS A 21 9.10 1.46 11.10
N ILE A 22 7.95 1.94 11.55
CA ILE A 22 7.85 2.84 12.70
C ILE A 22 6.91 2.26 13.77
N PRO A 23 7.08 2.59 15.05
CA PRO A 23 6.16 2.19 16.10
C PRO A 23 4.73 2.69 15.80
N LEU A 24 3.73 1.85 16.09
CA LEU A 24 2.32 2.16 15.85
C LEU A 24 1.88 3.48 16.52
N SER A 25 2.43 3.77 17.69
CA SER A 25 2.19 5.03 18.43
C SER A 25 2.64 6.30 17.70
N GLN A 26 3.46 6.17 16.67
CA GLN A 26 3.95 7.29 15.86
C GLN A 26 3.19 7.45 14.53
N VAL A 27 2.37 6.49 14.15
CA VAL A 27 1.70 6.46 12.83
C VAL A 27 0.86 7.72 12.62
N SER A 28 -0.06 8.03 13.52
CA SER A 28 -0.96 9.19 13.36
C SER A 28 -0.20 10.51 13.20
N LYS A 29 0.93 10.66 13.89
CA LYS A 29 1.79 11.87 13.81
C LYS A 29 2.55 11.99 12.48
N LYS A 30 2.76 10.86 11.78
CA LYS A 30 3.49 10.81 10.50
C LYS A 30 2.59 10.90 9.28
N ILE A 31 1.29 10.64 9.44
CA ILE A 31 0.32 10.78 8.34
C ILE A 31 0.17 12.26 8.00
N ASN A 32 0.41 12.59 6.74
CA ASN A 32 0.16 13.94 6.25
C ASN A 32 -0.30 13.92 4.79
N LYS A 33 -0.97 15.00 4.39
CA LYS A 33 -1.58 15.15 3.07
C LYS A 33 -0.56 15.05 1.92
N LEU A 34 0.62 15.62 2.07
CA LEU A 34 1.62 15.70 1.02
C LEU A 34 2.21 14.32 0.73
N GLU A 35 2.49 13.53 1.77
CA GLU A 35 2.99 12.16 1.62
C GLU A 35 1.97 11.25 0.93
N ILE A 36 0.68 11.36 1.27
CA ILE A 36 -0.38 10.60 0.56
C ILE A 36 -0.38 10.94 -0.93
N ILE A 37 -0.36 12.24 -1.26
CA ILE A 37 -0.36 12.70 -2.66
C ILE A 37 0.88 12.21 -3.40
N LYS A 38 2.06 12.34 -2.79
CA LYS A 38 3.34 11.94 -3.35
C LYS A 38 3.37 10.45 -3.65
N LYS A 39 3.05 9.61 -2.67
CA LYS A 39 3.07 8.14 -2.84
C LYS A 39 2.07 7.67 -3.90
N VAL A 40 0.85 8.19 -3.90
CA VAL A 40 -0.14 7.85 -4.93
C VAL A 40 0.34 8.23 -6.33
N LYS A 41 0.97 9.39 -6.51
CA LYS A 41 1.52 9.80 -7.81
C LYS A 41 2.64 8.86 -8.27
N ILE A 42 3.55 8.48 -7.37
CA ILE A 42 4.66 7.56 -7.69
C ILE A 42 4.09 6.20 -8.10
N ILE A 43 3.15 5.64 -7.35
CA ILE A 43 2.47 4.37 -7.68
C ILE A 43 1.77 4.46 -9.04
N ASN A 44 0.98 5.52 -9.26
CA ASN A 44 0.28 5.72 -10.53
C ASN A 44 1.23 5.81 -11.73
N ASN A 45 2.34 6.53 -11.58
CA ASN A 45 3.34 6.67 -12.63
C ASN A 45 4.05 5.34 -12.92
N PHE A 46 4.35 4.55 -11.90
CA PHE A 46 4.89 3.20 -12.05
C PHE A 46 3.95 2.32 -12.87
N TYR A 47 2.67 2.26 -12.51
CA TYR A 47 1.68 1.47 -13.25
C TYR A 47 1.53 1.91 -14.70
N LYS A 48 1.54 3.22 -14.96
CA LYS A 48 1.51 3.76 -16.32
C LYS A 48 2.73 3.36 -17.12
N LYS A 49 3.93 3.49 -16.53
CA LYS A 49 5.19 3.24 -17.22
C LYS A 49 5.43 1.76 -17.49
N ILE A 50 5.15 0.89 -16.51
CA ILE A 50 5.51 -0.53 -16.59
C ILE A 50 4.37 -1.36 -17.17
N PHE A 51 3.12 -1.08 -16.80
CA PHE A 51 1.95 -1.89 -17.20
C PHE A 51 1.07 -1.20 -18.25
N ASN A 52 1.41 0.01 -18.69
CA ASN A 52 0.57 0.84 -19.56
C ASN A 52 -0.88 0.96 -19.07
N LYS A 53 -1.06 1.07 -17.76
CA LYS A 53 -2.36 0.98 -17.06
C LYS A 53 -2.57 2.16 -16.12
N ASN A 54 -3.79 2.72 -16.11
CA ASN A 54 -4.23 3.66 -15.08
C ASN A 54 -4.83 2.86 -13.91
N PRO A 55 -4.12 2.70 -12.77
CA PRO A 55 -4.60 1.86 -11.69
C PRO A 55 -5.79 2.45 -10.95
N ASN A 56 -6.69 1.60 -10.47
CA ASN A 56 -7.73 1.95 -9.51
C ASN A 56 -7.12 1.85 -8.11
N ILE A 57 -6.90 2.99 -7.45
CA ILE A 57 -6.23 3.07 -6.16
C ILE A 57 -7.26 3.32 -5.05
N ALA A 58 -7.28 2.47 -4.04
CA ALA A 58 -8.01 2.71 -2.81
C ALA A 58 -7.09 3.28 -1.74
N VAL A 59 -7.54 4.27 -0.98
CA VAL A 59 -6.85 4.79 0.21
C VAL A 59 -7.67 4.42 1.42
N LEU A 60 -7.05 3.75 2.40
CA LEU A 60 -7.71 3.37 3.64
C LEU A 60 -7.80 4.55 4.61
N GLY A 61 -8.76 4.50 5.52
CA GLY A 61 -8.75 5.30 6.72
C GLY A 61 -7.70 4.77 7.71
N LEU A 62 -7.40 5.55 8.74
CA LEU A 62 -6.57 5.13 9.85
C LEU A 62 -7.41 4.44 10.94
N ASN A 63 -8.58 5.03 11.22
CA ASN A 63 -9.43 4.65 12.33
C ASN A 63 -10.50 3.63 11.92
N PRO A 64 -10.99 2.78 12.87
CA PRO A 64 -12.06 1.83 12.60
C PRO A 64 -13.29 2.52 11.99
N HIS A 65 -13.86 1.90 10.95
CA HIS A 65 -15.05 2.38 10.24
C HIS A 65 -14.97 3.83 9.70
N ASN A 66 -13.78 4.41 9.58
CA ASN A 66 -13.56 5.83 9.29
C ASN A 66 -14.27 6.74 10.30
N PHE A 67 -14.15 6.40 11.56
CA PHE A 67 -14.91 6.91 12.69
C PHE A 67 -14.90 8.43 12.82
N SER A 68 -16.07 9.02 13.10
CA SER A 68 -16.29 10.46 12.96
C SER A 68 -16.98 11.15 14.15
N GLU A 69 -16.99 10.56 15.34
CA GLU A 69 -17.61 11.21 16.50
C GLU A 69 -16.82 12.42 17.03
N THR A 70 -15.52 12.48 16.73
CA THR A 70 -14.69 13.63 17.09
C THR A 70 -14.57 14.63 15.96
N LYS A 71 -14.50 15.93 16.25
CA LYS A 71 -14.40 16.99 15.24
C LYS A 71 -13.08 17.00 14.47
N LYS A 72 -12.02 16.34 14.97
CA LYS A 72 -10.68 16.29 14.38
C LYS A 72 -10.16 14.86 14.36
N PHE A 73 -10.11 14.26 13.18
CA PHE A 73 -9.56 12.95 12.95
C PHE A 73 -8.93 12.88 11.55
N GLU A 74 -8.01 11.98 11.35
CA GLU A 74 -7.12 11.92 10.19
C GLU A 74 -7.87 11.77 8.87
N GLU A 75 -8.99 11.04 8.84
CA GLU A 75 -9.80 10.84 7.64
C GLU A 75 -10.32 12.16 7.09
N LYS A 76 -10.84 13.02 7.95
CA LYS A 76 -11.46 14.30 7.57
C LYS A 76 -10.43 15.39 7.30
N GLU A 77 -9.43 15.51 8.18
CA GLU A 77 -8.47 16.61 8.16
C GLU A 77 -7.30 16.37 7.18
N ILE A 78 -6.96 15.10 6.91
CA ILE A 78 -5.75 14.75 6.15
C ILE A 78 -6.10 13.90 4.92
N ILE A 79 -6.74 12.73 5.11
CA ILE A 79 -6.88 11.73 4.06
C ILE A 79 -7.87 12.19 2.98
N LEU A 80 -9.06 12.63 3.37
CA LEU A 80 -10.07 13.11 2.43
C LEU A 80 -9.61 14.35 1.63
N PRO A 81 -8.95 15.37 2.22
CA PRO A 81 -8.34 16.46 1.47
C PRO A 81 -7.25 16.02 0.48
N ALA A 82 -6.44 15.00 0.84
CA ALA A 82 -5.46 14.42 -0.08
C ALA A 82 -6.15 13.78 -1.28
N ILE A 83 -7.15 12.93 -1.04
CA ILE A 83 -7.94 12.25 -2.10
C ILE A 83 -8.60 13.27 -3.02
N LYS A 84 -9.22 14.33 -2.46
CA LYS A 84 -9.82 15.39 -3.27
C LYS A 84 -8.81 16.09 -4.18
N THR A 85 -7.60 16.32 -3.67
CA THR A 85 -6.52 16.92 -4.46
C THR A 85 -6.05 15.99 -5.57
N ILE A 86 -5.89 14.69 -5.29
CA ILE A 86 -5.46 13.69 -6.26
C ILE A 86 -6.52 13.51 -7.36
N LYS A 87 -7.81 13.47 -7.03
CA LYS A 87 -8.91 13.37 -8.02
C LYS A 87 -8.85 14.46 -9.09
N LYS A 88 -8.45 15.68 -8.72
CA LYS A 88 -8.29 16.80 -9.67
C LYS A 88 -7.20 16.56 -10.71
N THR A 89 -6.26 15.64 -10.48
CA THR A 89 -5.20 15.27 -11.43
C THR A 89 -5.60 14.16 -12.40
N GLY A 90 -6.84 13.67 -12.35
CA GLY A 90 -7.33 12.59 -13.20
C GLY A 90 -6.91 11.17 -12.77
N ILE A 91 -6.23 11.01 -11.64
CA ILE A 91 -5.89 9.70 -11.08
C ILE A 91 -7.16 9.03 -10.52
N LYS A 92 -7.37 7.77 -10.88
CA LYS A 92 -8.49 6.97 -10.39
C LYS A 92 -8.25 6.57 -8.93
N ILE A 93 -8.93 7.25 -8.02
CA ILE A 93 -8.75 7.05 -6.57
C ILE A 93 -10.09 7.04 -5.85
N ILE A 94 -10.25 6.17 -4.89
CA ILE A 94 -11.39 6.09 -3.98
C ILE A 94 -10.94 6.06 -2.52
N GLY A 95 -11.82 6.45 -1.63
CA GLY A 95 -11.57 6.43 -0.19
C GLY A 95 -12.01 7.76 0.49
N PRO A 96 -11.71 7.92 1.79
CA PRO A 96 -11.13 6.86 2.64
C PRO A 96 -12.06 5.64 2.74
N MET A 97 -11.50 4.43 2.62
CA MET A 97 -12.25 3.19 2.79
C MET A 97 -12.05 2.63 4.21
N PRO A 98 -13.08 2.04 4.83
CA PRO A 98 -12.92 1.33 6.08
C PRO A 98 -11.93 0.17 5.92
N PRO A 99 -10.88 0.06 6.77
CA PRO A 99 -9.84 -0.96 6.61
C PRO A 99 -10.36 -2.40 6.69
N ASP A 100 -11.31 -2.65 7.57
CA ASP A 100 -11.89 -3.97 7.85
C ASP A 100 -12.64 -4.59 6.66
N THR A 101 -13.24 -3.76 5.80
CA THR A 101 -14.06 -4.23 4.68
C THR A 101 -13.42 -4.03 3.31
N SER A 102 -12.36 -3.22 3.23
CA SER A 102 -11.77 -2.81 1.95
C SER A 102 -11.28 -3.98 1.09
N PHE A 103 -10.67 -4.99 1.68
CA PHE A 103 -10.17 -6.17 0.97
C PHE A 103 -11.30 -7.07 0.42
N MET A 104 -12.48 -7.05 1.01
CA MET A 104 -13.67 -7.74 0.48
C MET A 104 -14.19 -7.07 -0.81
N LEU A 105 -13.87 -5.80 -1.01
CA LEU A 105 -14.40 -4.98 -2.09
C LEU A 105 -13.48 -4.88 -3.32
N ILE A 106 -12.35 -5.60 -3.33
CA ILE A 106 -11.37 -5.60 -4.42
C ILE A 106 -12.02 -5.84 -5.77
N LYS A 107 -12.80 -6.90 -5.91
CA LYS A 107 -13.49 -7.26 -7.16
C LYS A 107 -14.54 -6.21 -7.55
N ARG A 108 -15.34 -5.74 -6.58
CA ARG A 108 -16.42 -4.76 -6.81
C ARG A 108 -15.90 -3.45 -7.38
N TYR A 109 -14.80 -2.94 -6.84
CA TYR A 109 -14.19 -1.69 -7.28
C TYR A 109 -13.05 -1.88 -8.29
N LYS A 110 -12.77 -3.12 -8.69
CA LYS A 110 -11.65 -3.48 -9.59
C LYS A 110 -10.35 -2.82 -9.13
N LEU A 111 -10.04 -2.97 -7.83
CA LEU A 111 -8.88 -2.35 -7.23
C LEU A 111 -7.60 -3.00 -7.74
N ASP A 112 -6.64 -2.17 -8.09
CA ASP A 112 -5.29 -2.58 -8.45
C ASP A 112 -4.32 -2.35 -7.30
N VAL A 113 -4.57 -1.30 -6.49
CA VAL A 113 -3.69 -0.92 -5.37
C VAL A 113 -4.52 -0.49 -4.18
N ILE A 114 -4.12 -0.92 -2.99
CA ILE A 114 -4.60 -0.42 -1.71
C ILE A 114 -3.45 0.29 -0.99
N LEU A 115 -3.61 1.59 -0.72
CA LEU A 115 -2.72 2.39 0.11
C LEU A 115 -3.28 2.43 1.53
N GLY A 116 -2.59 1.81 2.48
CA GLY A 116 -2.93 1.90 3.90
C GLY A 116 -2.09 2.92 4.64
N MET A 117 -2.47 3.23 5.86
CA MET A 117 -1.79 4.23 6.67
C MET A 117 -0.54 3.68 7.37
N TYR A 118 -0.49 2.38 7.62
CA TYR A 118 0.66 1.71 8.24
C TYR A 118 0.85 0.28 7.72
N HIS A 119 2.02 -0.27 8.01
CA HIS A 119 2.53 -1.53 7.46
C HIS A 119 1.53 -2.69 7.62
N ASP A 120 1.18 -3.06 8.83
CA ASP A 120 0.36 -4.25 9.07
C ASP A 120 -1.11 -4.08 8.68
N GLN A 121 -1.58 -2.84 8.52
CA GLN A 121 -2.94 -2.56 8.03
C GLN A 121 -3.19 -3.17 6.64
N VAL A 122 -2.16 -3.21 5.82
CA VAL A 122 -2.27 -3.73 4.44
C VAL A 122 -1.55 -5.05 4.25
N LEU A 123 -0.43 -5.28 4.93
CA LEU A 123 0.34 -6.52 4.73
C LEU A 123 -0.30 -7.73 5.40
N THR A 124 -0.91 -7.56 6.56
CA THR A 124 -1.59 -8.68 7.25
C THR A 124 -2.71 -9.28 6.40
N PRO A 125 -3.72 -8.50 5.95
CA PRO A 125 -4.77 -9.06 5.08
C PRO A 125 -4.24 -9.48 3.71
N PHE A 126 -3.25 -8.78 3.16
CA PHE A 126 -2.64 -9.15 1.89
C PHE A 126 -1.97 -10.53 1.96
N LYS A 127 -1.13 -10.77 2.96
CA LYS A 127 -0.46 -12.06 3.14
C LYS A 127 -1.44 -13.20 3.48
N ALA A 128 -2.53 -12.90 4.18
CA ALA A 128 -3.60 -13.88 4.39
C ALA A 128 -4.29 -14.31 3.09
N LEU A 129 -4.33 -13.43 2.07
CA LEU A 129 -4.98 -13.71 0.78
C LEU A 129 -4.01 -14.31 -0.27
N PHE A 130 -2.74 -13.91 -0.24
CA PHE A 130 -1.76 -14.20 -1.31
C PHE A 130 -0.52 -14.94 -0.82
N GLU A 131 -0.39 -15.19 0.48
CA GLU A 131 0.73 -15.91 1.10
C GLU A 131 2.10 -15.33 0.66
N TYR A 132 2.90 -16.12 -0.06
CA TYR A 132 4.22 -15.73 -0.59
C TYR A 132 4.20 -15.39 -2.09
N ASP A 133 3.02 -15.28 -2.71
CA ASP A 133 2.87 -14.94 -4.12
C ASP A 133 2.93 -13.42 -4.32
N ALA A 134 4.06 -12.81 -3.96
CA ALA A 134 4.30 -11.38 -4.09
C ALA A 134 5.79 -11.04 -4.10
N ILE A 135 6.11 -9.87 -4.63
CA ILE A 135 7.44 -9.27 -4.58
C ILE A 135 7.39 -7.88 -3.97
N ASN A 136 8.46 -7.47 -3.33
CA ASN A 136 8.62 -6.11 -2.84
C ASN A 136 9.35 -5.26 -3.88
N ILE A 137 8.69 -4.22 -4.37
CA ILE A 137 9.27 -3.25 -5.32
C ILE A 137 9.46 -1.92 -4.59
N THR A 138 10.67 -1.40 -4.57
CA THR A 138 10.94 -0.04 -4.08
C THR A 138 10.83 0.95 -5.24
N LEU A 139 9.76 1.73 -5.25
CA LEU A 139 9.51 2.77 -6.23
C LEU A 139 10.17 4.10 -5.83
N GLY A 140 10.28 5.04 -6.80
CA GLY A 140 10.81 6.37 -6.56
C GLY A 140 12.34 6.46 -6.61
N LEU A 141 13.01 5.36 -6.88
CA LEU A 141 14.46 5.30 -7.13
C LEU A 141 14.77 5.54 -8.63
N PRO A 142 15.98 5.99 -8.98
CA PRO A 142 16.41 6.12 -10.37
C PRO A 142 16.69 4.77 -11.07
N TYR A 143 16.64 3.67 -10.32
CA TYR A 143 16.81 2.30 -10.77
C TYR A 143 15.69 1.40 -10.25
N ILE A 144 15.50 0.23 -10.86
CA ILE A 144 14.54 -0.77 -10.39
C ILE A 144 15.18 -1.53 -9.22
N ARG A 145 14.47 -1.60 -8.09
CA ARG A 145 14.85 -2.41 -6.93
C ARG A 145 13.70 -3.32 -6.56
N THR A 146 13.93 -4.60 -6.71
CA THR A 146 13.01 -5.66 -6.28
C THR A 146 13.66 -6.51 -5.19
N SER A 147 12.84 -7.16 -4.40
CA SER A 147 13.28 -8.16 -3.41
C SER A 147 12.12 -9.11 -3.08
N PRO A 148 12.43 -10.33 -2.60
CA PRO A 148 11.40 -11.20 -2.06
C PRO A 148 10.57 -10.53 -0.96
N ASP A 149 9.30 -10.88 -0.87
CA ASP A 149 8.38 -10.38 0.17
C ASP A 149 8.40 -11.25 1.44
N HIS A 150 9.59 -11.65 1.88
CA HIS A 150 9.79 -12.43 3.11
C HIS A 150 11.10 -12.06 3.80
N GLY A 151 11.17 -12.33 5.10
CA GLY A 151 12.39 -12.16 5.91
C GLY A 151 13.39 -13.29 5.71
N VAL A 152 14.44 -13.29 6.51
CA VAL A 152 15.59 -14.22 6.43
C VAL A 152 15.19 -15.68 6.73
N ALA A 153 14.11 -15.90 7.50
CA ALA A 153 13.57 -17.22 7.84
C ALA A 153 14.63 -18.18 8.44
N GLU A 154 15.38 -17.68 9.41
CA GLU A 154 16.51 -18.39 10.06
C GLU A 154 16.14 -19.79 10.57
N ASN A 155 14.88 -19.97 10.99
CA ASN A 155 14.35 -21.23 11.52
C ASN A 155 14.27 -22.37 10.50
N ILE A 156 14.40 -22.10 9.20
CA ILE A 156 14.36 -23.10 8.12
C ILE A 156 15.67 -23.21 7.34
N ILE A 157 16.73 -22.52 7.78
CA ILE A 157 18.06 -22.62 7.16
C ILE A 157 18.54 -24.07 7.15
N GLY A 158 18.99 -24.55 6.00
CA GLY A 158 19.50 -25.91 5.81
C GLY A 158 18.46 -27.02 5.74
N LYS A 159 17.14 -26.72 5.89
CA LYS A 159 16.07 -27.72 5.87
C LYS A 159 15.51 -28.02 4.48
N ASN A 160 15.90 -27.28 3.44
CA ASN A 160 15.41 -27.41 2.05
C ASN A 160 13.87 -27.33 1.91
N VAL A 161 13.20 -26.54 2.78
CA VAL A 161 11.74 -26.38 2.79
C VAL A 161 11.29 -24.95 2.42
N ALA A 162 12.24 -24.08 2.09
CA ALA A 162 11.92 -22.71 1.70
C ALA A 162 11.12 -22.67 0.40
N ASN A 163 10.09 -21.80 0.36
CA ASN A 163 9.37 -21.52 -0.88
C ASN A 163 10.14 -20.47 -1.71
N PRO A 164 10.70 -20.81 -2.89
CA PRO A 164 11.52 -19.88 -3.66
C PRO A 164 10.71 -18.93 -4.55
N MET A 165 9.38 -19.05 -4.62
CA MET A 165 8.55 -18.34 -5.60
C MET A 165 8.72 -16.83 -5.57
N SER A 166 8.73 -16.22 -4.38
CA SER A 166 8.91 -14.77 -4.27
C SER A 166 10.29 -14.29 -4.77
N LEU A 167 11.33 -15.13 -4.64
CA LEU A 167 12.66 -14.85 -5.20
C LEU A 167 12.69 -15.01 -6.71
N ILE A 168 12.02 -16.03 -7.24
CA ILE A 168 11.95 -16.29 -8.69
C ILE A 168 11.18 -15.18 -9.42
N GLU A 169 10.12 -14.67 -8.81
CA GLU A 169 9.29 -13.60 -9.38
C GLU A 169 9.92 -12.19 -9.22
N SER A 170 10.90 -12.01 -8.33
CA SER A 170 11.57 -10.72 -8.11
C SER A 170 12.71 -10.48 -9.10
#